data_9b367a2c8b98eb771c33c6a28dd6c91b
#
_entry.id   9b367a2c8b98eb771c33c6a28dd6c91b
#
_cell.length_a   1.000
_cell.length_b   1.000
_cell.length_c   1.000
_cell.angle_alpha   90.00
_cell.angle_beta   90.00
_cell.angle_gamma   90.00
#
_symmetry.space_group_name_H-M   'P 1'
#
loop_
_entity.id
_entity.type
_entity.pdbx_description
1 polymer ?
#
loop_
_entity_poly.entity_id
_entity_poly.type
_entity_poly.pdbx_seq_one_letter_code
_entity_poly.pdbx_strand_id
1 'polypeptide(L)'
;RFSFFTFYTYNAAKADTNGVTYTPSVAQNPRLDYGRSSFDVHDRFVILGNFSAPYAISLTPFFAYNSGAPYNVTIGSDLTRNNQFNARPTFAASCSQPNVVTTRYGCLDTNPFGTNEKIIPYGIGTGPSNASLNMRVSKVIGIGPKAEGGRAARGGGGGGGRGGGGLGPGGLSGSRGGPGRLDQTTSRRYNLTLTAYATNLLNHENLGPPNGTLSSPFFGESQSLASGGFFGASTGGNRSVFLQAVFNF
;
A
#
# COMPACT_ATOMS: atom_id res chain seq x y z
N ARG A 1 -10.55 27.70 6.94
CA ARG A 1 -10.23 27.39 5.54
C ARG A 1 -10.03 25.90 5.39
N PHE A 2 -10.48 25.33 4.29
CA PHE A 2 -10.21 23.94 4.01
C PHE A 2 -9.77 23.78 2.54
N SER A 3 -8.96 22.79 2.30
CA SER A 3 -8.62 22.28 0.96
C SER A 3 -8.59 20.77 1.03
N PHE A 4 -8.99 20.11 -0.04
CA PHE A 4 -8.80 18.68 -0.19
C PHE A 4 -8.36 18.38 -1.62
N PHE A 5 -7.63 17.31 -1.73
CA PHE A 5 -7.17 16.75 -2.99
C PHE A 5 -7.55 15.27 -2.99
N THR A 6 -8.14 14.81 -4.05
CA THR A 6 -8.50 13.40 -4.22
C THR A 6 -8.10 12.93 -5.60
N PHE A 7 -7.69 11.68 -5.69
CA PHE A 7 -7.52 11.03 -6.98
C PHE A 7 -7.91 9.55 -6.88
N TYR A 8 -8.39 9.07 -7.98
CA TYR A 8 -8.69 7.68 -8.22
C TYR A 8 -7.86 7.19 -9.40
N THR A 9 -7.32 5.99 -9.26
CA THR A 9 -6.59 5.32 -10.33
C THR A 9 -7.18 3.94 -10.53
N TYR A 10 -7.59 3.66 -11.75
CA TYR A 10 -7.88 2.32 -12.21
C TYR A 10 -6.67 1.76 -12.96
N ASN A 11 -6.27 0.55 -12.63
CA ASN A 11 -5.16 -0.15 -13.27
C ASN A 11 -5.60 -1.54 -13.72
N ALA A 12 -5.16 -1.95 -14.91
CA ALA A 12 -5.34 -3.31 -15.41
C ALA A 12 -4.02 -3.73 -16.08
N ALA A 13 -3.27 -4.57 -15.39
CA ALA A 13 -1.93 -4.96 -15.82
C ALA A 13 -1.82 -6.48 -15.96
N LYS A 14 -1.36 -6.93 -17.13
CA LYS A 14 -1.05 -8.33 -17.39
C LYS A 14 0.40 -8.45 -17.83
N ALA A 15 1.02 -9.55 -17.46
CA ALA A 15 2.39 -9.87 -17.83
C ALA A 15 2.58 -11.39 -17.87
N ASP A 16 3.62 -11.84 -18.52
CA ASP A 16 4.11 -13.21 -18.50
C ASP A 16 5.35 -13.37 -17.61
N THR A 17 5.74 -12.28 -16.91
CA THR A 17 6.85 -12.25 -15.97
C THR A 17 6.59 -11.24 -14.86
N ASN A 18 7.13 -11.48 -13.68
CA ASN A 18 7.12 -10.54 -12.54
C ASN A 18 8.50 -9.92 -12.25
N GLY A 19 9.33 -9.80 -13.27
CA GLY A 19 10.65 -9.17 -13.18
C GLY A 19 11.82 -10.10 -13.46
N VAL A 20 13.03 -9.58 -13.32
CA VAL A 20 14.28 -10.26 -13.73
C VAL A 20 14.62 -11.50 -12.93
N THR A 21 14.09 -11.64 -11.73
CA THR A 21 14.30 -12.83 -10.87
C THR A 21 13.16 -13.83 -10.96
N TYR A 22 12.21 -13.58 -11.86
CA TYR A 22 11.07 -14.47 -12.03
C TYR A 22 11.47 -15.74 -12.76
N THR A 23 11.08 -16.89 -12.21
CA THR A 23 11.23 -18.20 -12.85
C THR A 23 9.86 -18.67 -13.35
N PRO A 24 9.71 -18.94 -14.66
CA PRO A 24 8.45 -19.44 -15.22
C PRO A 24 8.02 -20.78 -14.59
N SER A 25 6.71 -20.99 -14.46
CA SER A 25 6.17 -22.29 -13.99
C SER A 25 6.48 -23.44 -14.93
N VAL A 26 6.63 -23.14 -16.22
CA VAL A 26 7.09 -24.08 -17.27
C VAL A 26 8.21 -23.38 -18.05
N ALA A 27 9.44 -23.80 -17.82
CA ALA A 27 10.63 -23.15 -18.39
C ALA A 27 10.63 -23.11 -19.93
N GLN A 28 10.07 -24.15 -20.59
CA GLN A 28 9.99 -24.29 -22.04
C GLN A 28 8.91 -23.39 -22.66
N ASN A 29 7.94 -22.92 -21.87
CA ASN A 29 6.85 -22.09 -22.36
C ASN A 29 6.44 -21.01 -21.36
N PRO A 30 7.21 -19.92 -21.24
CA PRO A 30 6.93 -18.81 -20.31
C PRO A 30 5.56 -18.14 -20.55
N ARG A 31 5.04 -18.20 -21.78
CA ARG A 31 3.73 -17.62 -22.13
C ARG A 31 2.54 -18.26 -21.40
N LEU A 32 2.72 -19.45 -20.85
CA LEU A 32 1.71 -20.07 -19.99
C LEU A 32 1.46 -19.25 -18.72
N ASP A 33 2.45 -18.46 -18.30
CA ASP A 33 2.33 -17.58 -17.12
C ASP A 33 1.72 -16.22 -17.44
N TYR A 34 1.20 -16.03 -18.66
CA TYR A 34 0.49 -14.80 -18.98
C TYR A 34 -0.79 -14.69 -18.15
N GLY A 35 -0.89 -13.61 -17.36
CA GLY A 35 -2.03 -13.36 -16.50
C GLY A 35 -1.90 -12.03 -15.77
N ARG A 36 -2.61 -11.87 -14.67
CA ARG A 36 -2.57 -10.65 -13.86
C ARG A 36 -1.20 -10.47 -13.22
N SER A 37 -0.58 -9.32 -13.47
CA SER A 37 0.70 -8.96 -12.85
C SER A 37 0.54 -8.72 -11.34
N SER A 38 1.58 -8.95 -10.55
CA SER A 38 1.57 -8.74 -9.09
C SER A 38 1.21 -7.31 -8.67
N PHE A 39 1.39 -6.32 -9.55
CA PHE A 39 1.02 -4.92 -9.31
C PHE A 39 -0.33 -4.52 -9.93
N ASP A 40 -1.12 -5.49 -10.42
CA ASP A 40 -2.47 -5.28 -10.96
C ASP A 40 -3.49 -5.05 -9.84
N VAL A 41 -3.32 -3.94 -9.14
CA VAL A 41 -4.29 -3.44 -8.16
C VAL A 41 -5.27 -2.56 -8.89
N HIS A 42 -6.51 -3.03 -9.06
CA HIS A 42 -7.49 -2.39 -9.95
C HIS A 42 -7.86 -0.99 -9.49
N ASP A 43 -8.25 -0.85 -8.23
CA ASP A 43 -8.78 0.39 -7.71
C ASP A 43 -7.86 0.96 -6.65
N ARG A 44 -7.46 2.20 -6.82
CA ARG A 44 -6.71 2.96 -5.82
C ARG A 44 -7.38 4.30 -5.64
N PHE A 45 -7.69 4.63 -4.41
CA PHE A 45 -8.33 5.87 -4.04
C PHE A 45 -7.57 6.56 -2.92
N VAL A 46 -7.29 7.83 -3.09
CA VAL A 46 -6.57 8.64 -2.11
C VAL A 46 -7.29 9.96 -1.89
N ILE A 47 -7.41 10.34 -0.62
CA ILE A 47 -7.87 11.66 -0.20
C ILE A 47 -6.83 12.27 0.72
N LEU A 48 -6.43 13.48 0.39
CA LEU A 48 -5.65 14.34 1.27
C LEU A 48 -6.47 15.59 1.59
N GLY A 49 -6.55 15.91 2.86
CA GLY A 49 -7.25 17.11 3.34
C GLY A 49 -6.33 18.03 4.10
N ASN A 50 -6.67 19.31 4.11
CA ASN A 50 -6.13 20.27 5.04
C ASN A 50 -7.25 21.19 5.53
N PHE A 51 -7.44 21.24 6.81
CA PHE A 51 -8.43 22.07 7.47
C PHE A 51 -7.76 22.97 8.51
N SER A 52 -7.83 24.28 8.29
CA SER A 52 -7.33 25.29 9.23
C SER A 52 -8.49 25.81 10.08
N ALA A 53 -8.45 25.45 11.35
CA ALA A 53 -9.40 25.88 12.36
C ALA A 53 -8.95 27.19 13.05
N PRO A 54 -9.83 27.89 13.80
CA PRO A 54 -9.45 28.95 14.68
C PRO A 54 -8.36 28.53 15.69
N TYR A 55 -7.73 29.50 16.34
CA TYR A 55 -6.68 29.29 17.35
C TYR A 55 -5.41 28.58 16.83
N ALA A 56 -5.08 28.73 15.53
CA ALA A 56 -3.91 28.16 14.90
C ALA A 56 -3.85 26.61 15.01
N ILE A 57 -4.99 25.96 14.88
CA ILE A 57 -5.12 24.52 14.81
C ILE A 57 -5.24 24.12 13.34
N SER A 58 -4.49 23.12 12.91
CA SER A 58 -4.63 22.49 11.59
C SER A 58 -4.85 21.00 11.71
N LEU A 59 -5.74 20.48 10.88
CA LEU A 59 -6.07 19.08 10.74
C LEU A 59 -5.72 18.64 9.32
N THR A 60 -4.96 17.55 9.20
CA THR A 60 -4.55 17.03 7.89
C THR A 60 -4.85 15.53 7.83
N PRO A 61 -6.08 15.16 7.38
CA PRO A 61 -6.40 13.77 7.12
C PRO A 61 -5.72 13.28 5.84
N PHE A 62 -5.33 12.01 5.86
CA PHE A 62 -4.85 11.26 4.71
C PHE A 62 -5.53 9.89 4.70
N PHE A 63 -6.36 9.64 3.71
CA PHE A 63 -7.01 8.37 3.49
C PHE A 63 -6.47 7.71 2.22
N ALA A 64 -6.15 6.42 2.29
CA ALA A 64 -5.74 5.62 1.16
C ALA A 64 -6.50 4.29 1.18
N TYR A 65 -7.00 3.90 0.01
CA TYR A 65 -7.64 2.62 -0.25
C TYR A 65 -7.01 1.98 -1.47
N ASN A 66 -6.77 0.67 -1.40
CA ASN A 66 -6.35 -0.15 -2.52
C ASN A 66 -7.19 -1.42 -2.56
N SER A 67 -7.69 -1.80 -3.72
CA SER A 67 -8.30 -3.11 -3.92
C SER A 67 -7.26 -4.22 -3.74
N GLY A 68 -7.72 -5.46 -3.59
CA GLY A 68 -6.85 -6.60 -3.40
C GLY A 68 -5.88 -6.82 -4.55
N ALA A 69 -4.60 -7.00 -4.22
CA ALA A 69 -3.59 -7.39 -5.20
C ALA A 69 -3.79 -8.86 -5.63
N PRO A 70 -3.47 -9.21 -6.88
CA PRO A 70 -3.52 -10.60 -7.32
C PRO A 70 -2.44 -11.43 -6.62
N TYR A 71 -2.75 -12.70 -6.41
CA TYR A 71 -1.77 -13.69 -5.99
C TYR A 71 -1.90 -14.97 -6.81
N ASN A 72 -0.80 -15.70 -6.93
CA ASN A 72 -0.78 -16.92 -7.72
C ASN A 72 -1.19 -18.13 -6.87
N VAL A 73 -1.84 -19.10 -7.50
CA VAL A 73 -2.14 -20.39 -6.88
C VAL A 73 -1.15 -21.41 -7.44
N THR A 74 -0.42 -22.08 -6.55
CA THR A 74 0.60 -23.08 -6.89
C THR A 74 0.32 -24.39 -6.18
N ILE A 75 0.87 -25.48 -6.73
CA ILE A 75 0.73 -26.81 -6.14
C ILE A 75 1.57 -26.93 -4.88
N GLY A 76 2.76 -26.28 -4.86
CA GLY A 76 3.69 -26.34 -3.72
C GLY A 76 4.57 -27.59 -3.69
N SER A 77 4.65 -28.35 -4.79
CA SER A 77 5.57 -29.45 -4.99
C SER A 77 6.41 -29.24 -6.24
N ASP A 78 7.62 -29.79 -6.25
CA ASP A 78 8.49 -29.78 -7.41
C ASP A 78 8.11 -30.93 -8.34
N LEU A 79 7.22 -30.64 -9.29
CA LEU A 79 6.72 -31.65 -10.23
C LEU A 79 7.75 -32.03 -11.31
N THR A 80 8.69 -31.16 -11.60
CA THR A 80 9.63 -31.30 -12.72
C THR A 80 11.05 -31.64 -12.27
N ARG A 81 11.27 -31.78 -10.95
CA ARG A 81 12.58 -32.08 -10.32
C ARG A 81 13.66 -31.05 -10.68
N ASN A 82 13.25 -29.78 -10.76
CA ASN A 82 14.15 -28.66 -11.07
C ASN A 82 14.32 -27.69 -9.90
N ASN A 83 13.93 -28.09 -8.68
CA ASN A 83 13.91 -27.28 -7.46
C ASN A 83 12.99 -26.04 -7.55
N GLN A 84 11.96 -26.08 -8.40
CA GLN A 84 10.96 -25.03 -8.50
C GLN A 84 9.63 -25.52 -7.94
N PHE A 85 9.06 -24.77 -7.00
CA PHE A 85 7.79 -25.10 -6.32
C PHE A 85 6.65 -24.20 -6.80
N ASN A 86 6.78 -23.63 -7.98
CA ASN A 86 5.86 -22.66 -8.57
C ASN A 86 4.92 -23.25 -9.62
N ALA A 87 4.90 -24.59 -9.75
CA ALA A 87 3.98 -25.27 -10.66
C ALA A 87 2.52 -24.92 -10.34
N ARG A 88 1.75 -24.62 -11.38
CA ARG A 88 0.32 -24.28 -11.25
C ARG A 88 -0.54 -25.50 -11.54
N PRO A 89 -1.66 -25.67 -10.81
CA PRO A 89 -2.61 -26.74 -11.06
C PRO A 89 -3.39 -26.50 -12.36
N THR A 90 -4.10 -27.52 -12.80
CA THR A 90 -5.06 -27.47 -13.90
C THR A 90 -6.49 -27.46 -13.37
N PHE A 91 -7.44 -27.04 -14.20
CA PHE A 91 -8.86 -27.24 -13.91
C PHE A 91 -9.24 -28.70 -14.15
N ALA A 92 -9.58 -29.41 -13.08
CA ALA A 92 -10.01 -30.79 -13.17
C ALA A 92 -11.40 -30.92 -13.80
N ALA A 93 -11.62 -31.95 -14.58
CA ALA A 93 -12.93 -32.25 -15.16
C ALA A 93 -13.98 -32.67 -14.12
N SER A 94 -13.55 -33.24 -13.00
CA SER A 94 -14.41 -33.62 -11.86
C SER A 94 -13.69 -33.41 -10.54
N CYS A 95 -14.42 -32.98 -9.53
CA CYS A 95 -13.89 -32.83 -8.17
C CYS A 95 -13.65 -34.18 -7.45
N SER A 96 -14.17 -35.26 -7.98
CA SER A 96 -14.06 -36.60 -7.39
C SER A 96 -12.82 -37.38 -7.86
N GLN A 97 -12.00 -36.79 -8.72
CA GLN A 97 -10.77 -37.41 -9.18
C GLN A 97 -9.70 -37.45 -8.08
N PRO A 98 -8.78 -38.42 -8.09
CA PRO A 98 -7.62 -38.42 -7.21
C PRO A 98 -6.74 -37.20 -7.51
N ASN A 99 -6.07 -36.68 -6.48
CA ASN A 99 -5.22 -35.48 -6.54
C ASN A 99 -5.94 -34.15 -6.85
N VAL A 100 -7.27 -34.12 -6.78
CA VAL A 100 -8.05 -32.91 -6.99
C VAL A 100 -8.42 -32.25 -5.67
N VAL A 101 -8.14 -30.96 -5.58
CA VAL A 101 -8.49 -30.11 -4.43
C VAL A 101 -9.65 -29.19 -4.80
N THR A 102 -10.72 -29.26 -4.04
CA THR A 102 -11.87 -28.35 -4.22
C THR A 102 -11.55 -27.01 -3.58
N THR A 103 -11.59 -25.95 -4.38
CA THR A 103 -11.27 -24.59 -3.95
C THR A 103 -12.38 -23.62 -4.36
N ARG A 104 -12.30 -22.37 -3.89
CA ARG A 104 -13.18 -21.28 -4.36
C ARG A 104 -12.99 -20.95 -5.86
N TYR A 105 -11.92 -21.43 -6.48
CA TYR A 105 -11.63 -21.26 -7.93
C TYR A 105 -12.10 -22.43 -8.77
N GLY A 106 -12.67 -23.45 -8.15
CA GLY A 106 -13.09 -24.69 -8.76
C GLY A 106 -12.27 -25.88 -8.26
N CYS A 107 -12.39 -26.98 -8.97
CA CYS A 107 -11.66 -28.22 -8.70
C CYS A 107 -10.31 -28.16 -9.41
N LEU A 108 -9.25 -28.20 -8.64
CA LEU A 108 -7.88 -28.03 -9.13
C LEU A 108 -7.12 -29.35 -9.01
N ASP A 109 -6.63 -29.86 -10.15
CA ASP A 109 -5.76 -31.03 -10.19
C ASP A 109 -4.32 -30.66 -9.85
N THR A 110 -3.76 -31.33 -8.87
CA THR A 110 -2.37 -31.14 -8.41
C THR A 110 -1.37 -32.05 -9.11
N ASN A 111 -1.84 -32.94 -9.99
CA ASN A 111 -0.99 -33.82 -10.82
C ASN A 111 -1.34 -33.69 -12.31
N PRO A 112 -1.01 -32.57 -12.95
CA PRO A 112 -1.44 -32.26 -14.33
C PRO A 112 -0.72 -33.06 -15.41
N PHE A 113 0.15 -34.00 -15.07
CA PHE A 113 0.88 -34.79 -16.06
C PHE A 113 -0.04 -35.75 -16.79
N GLY A 114 0.08 -35.74 -18.13
CA GLY A 114 -0.69 -36.63 -18.99
C GLY A 114 -2.15 -36.25 -19.17
N THR A 115 -2.57 -35.13 -18.67
CA THR A 115 -3.91 -34.59 -18.86
C THR A 115 -3.94 -33.51 -19.94
N ASN A 116 -5.07 -33.37 -20.64
CA ASN A 116 -5.32 -32.27 -21.57
C ASN A 116 -6.03 -31.09 -20.85
N GLU A 117 -5.98 -31.07 -19.54
CA GLU A 117 -6.62 -30.06 -18.73
C GLU A 117 -5.93 -28.70 -18.86
N LYS A 118 -6.72 -27.64 -18.77
CA LYS A 118 -6.22 -26.27 -18.91
C LYS A 118 -5.56 -25.82 -17.61
N ILE A 119 -4.32 -25.34 -17.68
CA ILE A 119 -3.66 -24.67 -16.55
C ILE A 119 -4.45 -23.46 -16.12
N ILE A 120 -4.59 -23.24 -14.81
CA ILE A 120 -5.27 -22.05 -14.27
C ILE A 120 -4.55 -20.77 -14.70
N PRO A 121 -5.27 -19.65 -14.88
CA PRO A 121 -4.65 -18.35 -15.19
C PRO A 121 -3.65 -17.91 -14.11
N TYR A 122 -2.57 -17.26 -14.52
CA TYR A 122 -1.65 -16.64 -13.58
C TYR A 122 -2.33 -15.50 -12.83
N GLY A 123 -2.07 -15.39 -11.52
CA GLY A 123 -2.68 -14.36 -10.69
C GLY A 123 -4.20 -14.47 -10.56
N ILE A 124 -4.75 -15.71 -10.59
CA ILE A 124 -6.19 -15.97 -10.46
C ILE A 124 -6.76 -15.50 -9.11
N GLY A 125 -5.94 -15.55 -8.06
CA GLY A 125 -6.33 -15.14 -6.73
C GLY A 125 -6.41 -13.62 -6.61
N THR A 126 -7.32 -13.15 -5.77
CA THR A 126 -7.39 -11.74 -5.37
C THR A 126 -7.31 -11.67 -3.85
N GLY A 127 -6.32 -10.96 -3.35
CA GLY A 127 -6.11 -10.75 -1.93
C GLY A 127 -7.10 -9.78 -1.29
N PRO A 128 -6.98 -9.52 0.00
CA PRO A 128 -7.81 -8.54 0.70
C PRO A 128 -7.50 -7.12 0.21
N SER A 129 -8.50 -6.25 0.30
CA SER A 129 -8.32 -4.81 0.10
C SER A 129 -7.67 -4.19 1.34
N ASN A 130 -7.00 -3.06 1.14
CA ASN A 130 -6.32 -2.33 2.19
C ASN A 130 -6.87 -0.91 2.30
N ALA A 131 -7.16 -0.46 3.51
CA ALA A 131 -7.62 0.88 3.79
C ALA A 131 -6.90 1.46 5.00
N SER A 132 -6.42 2.70 4.90
CA SER A 132 -5.81 3.39 6.03
C SER A 132 -6.25 4.84 6.11
N LEU A 133 -6.55 5.29 7.30
CA LEU A 133 -6.78 6.70 7.61
C LEU A 133 -5.69 7.17 8.56
N ASN A 134 -4.89 8.12 8.12
CA ASN A 134 -3.89 8.80 8.93
C ASN A 134 -4.37 10.23 9.22
N MET A 135 -4.07 10.75 10.39
CA MET A 135 -4.50 12.08 10.80
C MET A 135 -3.34 12.82 11.46
N ARG A 136 -3.08 14.02 10.97
CA ARG A 136 -2.18 14.95 11.66
C ARG A 136 -3.01 16.08 12.24
N VAL A 137 -2.79 16.36 13.51
CA VAL A 137 -3.34 17.52 14.23
C VAL A 137 -2.17 18.36 14.70
N SER A 138 -2.13 19.62 14.35
CA SER A 138 -1.09 20.53 14.84
C SER A 138 -1.70 21.80 15.40
N LYS A 139 -1.08 22.32 16.46
CA LYS A 139 -1.40 23.60 17.08
C LYS A 139 -0.16 24.45 17.22
N VAL A 140 -0.24 25.70 16.78
CA VAL A 140 0.84 26.66 16.96
C VAL A 140 0.49 27.62 18.08
N ILE A 141 1.40 27.77 19.03
CA ILE A 141 1.30 28.67 20.18
C ILE A 141 2.38 29.74 20.01
N GLY A 142 1.95 30.99 19.83
CA GLY A 142 2.87 32.11 19.75
C GLY A 142 3.24 32.64 21.14
N ILE A 143 4.52 32.82 21.39
CA ILE A 143 5.09 33.24 22.68
C ILE A 143 5.90 34.54 22.47
N GLY A 144 5.89 35.43 23.46
CA GLY A 144 6.65 36.67 23.45
C GLY A 144 5.96 37.84 22.73
N PRO A 145 6.69 38.94 22.48
CA PRO A 145 6.13 40.14 21.85
C PRO A 145 5.70 39.87 20.40
N LYS A 146 4.81 40.71 19.88
CA LYS A 146 4.54 40.70 18.43
C LYS A 146 5.81 41.07 17.71
N ALA A 147 6.12 40.37 16.62
CA ALA A 147 7.25 40.74 15.76
C ALA A 147 6.93 42.11 15.12
N GLU A 148 7.68 43.14 15.50
CA GLU A 148 7.58 44.44 14.85
C GLU A 148 8.17 44.37 13.43
N GLY A 149 7.38 44.78 12.46
CA GLY A 149 7.80 44.87 11.06
C GLY A 149 7.36 43.69 10.20
N GLY A 150 6.20 43.82 9.62
CA GLY A 150 5.57 42.90 8.66
C GLY A 150 6.46 42.37 7.54
N ARG A 151 7.14 41.31 7.84
CA ARG A 151 7.41 40.26 6.89
C ARG A 151 7.12 38.96 7.63
N ALA A 152 5.93 38.40 7.37
CA ALA A 152 5.78 36.97 7.57
C ALA A 152 7.08 36.35 7.08
N ALA A 153 7.82 35.68 7.95
CA ALA A 153 9.07 35.02 7.58
C ALA A 153 8.75 34.08 6.41
N ARG A 154 8.95 34.58 5.20
CA ARG A 154 9.13 33.78 4.02
C ARG A 154 10.36 32.97 4.35
N GLY A 155 10.13 31.75 4.79
CA GLY A 155 11.18 30.81 5.08
C GLY A 155 12.17 30.82 3.96
N GLY A 156 13.42 31.22 4.31
CA GLY A 156 14.49 31.45 3.38
C GLY A 156 14.62 30.28 2.42
N GLY A 157 14.35 30.55 1.16
CA GLY A 157 14.72 29.72 0.06
C GLY A 157 16.25 29.79 -0.08
N GLY A 158 16.90 28.71 0.22
CA GLY A 158 18.31 28.50 -0.05
C GLY A 158 18.53 27.09 -0.52
N GLY A 159 18.93 26.89 -1.77
CA GLY A 159 19.55 25.67 -2.22
C GLY A 159 18.66 24.74 -3.04
N GLY A 160 18.82 24.81 -4.36
CA GLY A 160 18.30 23.83 -5.30
C GLY A 160 18.87 22.46 -5.04
N GLY A 161 17.99 21.49 -4.79
CA GLY A 161 18.24 20.08 -4.84
C GLY A 161 17.11 19.45 -5.63
N ARG A 162 17.38 19.08 -6.89
CA ARG A 162 16.53 18.19 -7.68
C ARG A 162 16.55 16.82 -7.03
N GLY A 163 15.66 16.55 -6.11
CA GLY A 163 15.40 15.23 -5.55
C GLY A 163 13.93 14.95 -5.65
N GLY A 164 13.55 13.87 -6.35
CA GLY A 164 12.17 13.45 -6.53
C GLY A 164 11.42 13.37 -5.21
N GLY A 165 10.47 14.27 -5.01
CA GLY A 165 9.62 14.30 -3.84
C GLY A 165 8.67 13.14 -3.84
N GLY A 166 9.04 12.04 -3.20
CA GLY A 166 8.10 10.96 -2.92
C GLY A 166 6.98 11.47 -2.01
N LEU A 167 5.74 11.32 -2.44
CA LEU A 167 4.55 11.56 -1.60
C LEU A 167 4.36 10.44 -0.56
N GLY A 168 5.43 10.03 0.14
CA GLY A 168 5.38 9.05 1.21
C GLY A 168 4.98 9.67 2.54
N PRO A 169 4.73 8.86 3.58
CA PRO A 169 4.40 9.30 4.93
C PRO A 169 5.46 10.25 5.50
N GLY A 170 6.73 10.11 5.05
CA GLY A 170 7.79 11.06 5.37
C GLY A 170 7.55 12.47 4.79
N GLY A 171 6.81 12.60 3.69
CA GLY A 171 6.35 13.87 3.12
C GLY A 171 5.33 14.59 4.00
N LEU A 172 4.56 13.83 4.77
CA LEU A 172 3.60 14.36 5.75
C LEU A 172 4.27 14.69 7.08
N SER A 173 5.43 14.10 7.39
CA SER A 173 6.12 14.22 8.68
C SER A 173 7.17 15.34 8.76
N GLY A 174 7.24 16.26 7.79
CA GLY A 174 8.09 17.44 7.99
C GLY A 174 9.11 17.77 6.92
N SER A 175 9.08 17.12 5.74
CA SER A 175 9.91 17.57 4.61
C SER A 175 9.45 18.95 4.11
N ARG A 176 10.40 19.86 4.01
CA ARG A 176 10.19 21.25 3.57
C ARG A 176 9.76 21.32 2.11
N GLY A 177 8.48 21.15 1.79
CA GLY A 177 8.02 21.42 0.44
C GLY A 177 6.90 20.59 -0.16
N GLY A 178 6.20 19.75 0.60
CA GLY A 178 5.01 19.04 0.10
C GLY A 178 3.77 19.96 0.04
N PRO A 179 2.75 19.66 -0.82
CA PRO A 179 1.54 20.48 -0.98
C PRO A 179 0.61 20.52 0.23
N GLY A 180 1.07 20.11 1.39
CA GLY A 180 0.30 20.12 2.66
C GLY A 180 0.82 21.06 3.74
N ARG A 181 1.81 21.92 3.44
CA ARG A 181 2.39 22.81 4.45
C ARG A 181 1.67 24.16 4.50
N LEU A 182 0.55 24.18 5.19
CA LEU A 182 0.09 25.43 5.79
C LEU A 182 0.69 25.50 7.20
N ASP A 183 1.95 25.87 7.31
CA ASP A 183 2.52 26.29 8.59
C ASP A 183 1.77 27.56 9.01
N GLN A 184 0.81 27.39 9.89
CA GLN A 184 0.21 28.51 10.56
C GLN A 184 1.27 29.07 11.52
N THR A 185 1.93 30.15 11.13
CA THR A 185 2.78 30.91 12.04
C THR A 185 1.93 31.95 12.73
N THR A 186 2.21 32.20 13.98
CA THR A 186 1.59 33.35 14.70
C THR A 186 2.43 34.62 14.43
N SER A 187 1.83 35.77 14.67
CA SER A 187 2.54 37.07 14.62
C SER A 187 3.52 37.29 15.80
N ARG A 188 3.81 36.27 16.58
CA ARG A 188 4.73 36.33 17.72
C ARG A 188 6.15 35.96 17.29
N ARG A 189 7.13 36.48 18.06
CA ARG A 189 8.57 36.24 17.79
C ARG A 189 8.94 34.76 17.93
N TYR A 190 8.38 34.09 18.92
CA TYR A 190 8.62 32.66 19.16
C TYR A 190 7.35 31.86 18.88
N ASN A 191 7.50 30.68 18.30
CA ASN A 191 6.40 29.78 17.99
C ASN A 191 6.69 28.38 18.50
N LEU A 192 5.81 27.86 19.35
CA LEU A 192 5.82 26.45 19.75
C LEU A 192 4.75 25.71 18.94
N THR A 193 5.18 24.77 18.12
CA THR A 193 4.29 23.90 17.33
C THR A 193 4.18 22.55 18.02
N LEU A 194 2.98 22.20 18.47
CA LEU A 194 2.65 20.88 19.00
C LEU A 194 1.92 20.10 17.90
N THR A 195 2.39 18.90 17.62
CA THR A 195 1.80 18.03 16.59
C THR A 195 1.52 16.65 17.17
N ALA A 196 0.31 16.15 16.93
CA ALA A 196 -0.05 14.75 17.11
C ALA A 196 -0.26 14.14 15.73
N TYR A 197 0.38 13.01 15.46
CA TYR A 197 0.23 12.26 14.23
C TYR A 197 -0.22 10.85 14.55
N ALA A 198 -1.40 10.47 14.05
CA ALA A 198 -1.95 9.12 14.17
C ALA A 198 -1.89 8.40 12.83
N THR A 199 -1.31 7.22 12.82
CA THR A 199 -1.36 6.29 11.69
C THR A 199 -2.39 5.22 11.96
N ASN A 200 -3.06 4.78 10.91
CA ASN A 200 -4.14 3.80 10.99
C ASN A 200 -5.16 4.16 12.07
N LEU A 201 -5.70 5.39 12.00
CA LEU A 201 -6.61 5.94 13.01
C LEU A 201 -7.83 5.03 13.26
N LEU A 202 -8.31 4.35 12.22
CA LEU A 202 -9.44 3.41 12.32
C LEU A 202 -9.07 2.09 12.99
N ASN A 203 -7.77 1.85 13.23
CA ASN A 203 -7.24 0.59 13.74
C ASN A 203 -7.70 -0.61 12.90
N HIS A 204 -7.78 -0.42 11.59
CA HIS A 204 -8.17 -1.46 10.65
C HIS A 204 -6.97 -2.38 10.37
N GLU A 205 -7.19 -3.67 10.47
CA GLU A 205 -6.18 -4.67 10.18
C GLU A 205 -6.11 -4.87 8.65
N ASN A 206 -5.00 -4.45 8.06
CA ASN A 206 -4.74 -4.62 6.65
C ASN A 206 -3.88 -5.87 6.45
N LEU A 207 -4.48 -6.87 5.84
CA LEU A 207 -3.84 -8.17 5.62
C LEU A 207 -3.02 -8.17 4.32
N GLY A 208 -1.90 -8.89 4.36
CA GLY A 208 -1.07 -9.16 3.19
C GLY A 208 -1.71 -10.16 2.24
N PRO A 209 -1.04 -10.50 1.12
CA PRO A 209 -1.57 -11.47 0.17
C PRO A 209 -1.72 -12.84 0.85
N PRO A 210 -2.82 -13.58 0.52
CA PRO A 210 -3.05 -14.92 1.02
C PRO A 210 -1.99 -15.92 0.53
N ASN A 211 -1.82 -16.99 1.30
CA ASN A 211 -1.01 -18.13 0.89
C ASN A 211 -1.68 -18.83 -0.30
N GLY A 212 -1.01 -18.85 -1.44
CA GLY A 212 -1.50 -19.46 -2.67
C GLY A 212 -1.08 -20.93 -2.87
N THR A 213 -0.41 -21.55 -1.92
CA THR A 213 0.12 -22.91 -2.04
C THR A 213 -0.94 -23.93 -1.62
N LEU A 214 -1.42 -24.76 -2.55
CA LEU A 214 -2.49 -25.73 -2.31
C LEU A 214 -2.13 -26.80 -1.27
N SER A 215 -0.86 -27.18 -1.19
CA SER A 215 -0.38 -28.16 -0.19
C SER A 215 -0.27 -27.57 1.22
N SER A 216 -0.42 -26.26 1.37
CA SER A 216 -0.36 -25.60 2.68
C SER A 216 -1.68 -25.72 3.42
N PRO A 217 -1.68 -26.02 4.73
CA PRO A 217 -2.89 -25.97 5.56
C PRO A 217 -3.49 -24.55 5.67
N PHE A 218 -2.70 -23.52 5.32
CA PHE A 218 -3.11 -22.11 5.32
C PHE A 218 -3.50 -21.59 3.93
N PHE A 219 -3.83 -22.49 3.00
CA PHE A 219 -4.24 -22.07 1.66
C PHE A 219 -5.41 -21.09 1.70
N GLY A 220 -5.23 -19.95 1.04
CA GLY A 220 -6.24 -18.89 0.99
C GLY A 220 -6.28 -17.97 2.20
N GLU A 221 -5.44 -18.19 3.23
CA GLU A 221 -5.33 -17.36 4.42
C GLU A 221 -4.14 -16.42 4.34
N SER A 222 -4.31 -15.19 4.82
CA SER A 222 -3.23 -14.22 4.92
C SER A 222 -2.44 -14.47 6.21
N GLN A 223 -1.14 -14.72 6.06
CA GLN A 223 -0.23 -15.01 7.18
C GLN A 223 0.60 -13.78 7.60
N SER A 224 0.39 -12.64 6.97
CA SER A 224 1.14 -11.42 7.23
C SER A 224 0.25 -10.19 7.08
N LEU A 225 0.70 -9.11 7.66
CA LEU A 225 0.10 -7.80 7.44
C LEU A 225 0.59 -7.20 6.11
N ALA A 226 -0.24 -6.35 5.51
CA ALA A 226 0.13 -5.62 4.31
C ALA A 226 1.37 -4.76 4.57
N SER A 227 2.39 -4.90 3.72
CA SER A 227 3.59 -4.08 3.73
C SER A 227 3.59 -3.14 2.52
N GLY A 228 3.92 -1.86 2.75
CA GLY A 228 4.10 -0.91 1.67
C GLY A 228 2.79 -0.49 0.99
N GLY A 229 2.04 0.39 1.61
CA GLY A 229 0.92 1.08 0.94
C GLY A 229 1.40 2.02 -0.14
N PHE A 230 0.51 2.35 -1.08
CA PHE A 230 0.70 3.42 -2.06
C PHE A 230 1.03 4.72 -1.31
N PHE A 231 2.08 5.43 -1.72
CA PHE A 231 2.71 6.56 -1.00
C PHE A 231 3.40 6.22 0.33
N GLY A 232 3.80 4.96 0.55
CA GLY A 232 4.55 4.59 1.76
C GLY A 232 3.75 4.74 3.05
N ALA A 233 2.42 4.87 2.98
CA ALA A 233 1.58 4.73 4.14
C ALA A 233 1.76 3.31 4.68
N SER A 234 2.31 3.16 5.88
CA SER A 234 2.31 1.88 6.57
C SER A 234 0.85 1.50 6.78
N THR A 235 0.41 0.48 6.06
CA THR A 235 -0.95 -0.06 6.18
C THR A 235 -1.01 -1.17 7.21
N GLY A 236 0.11 -1.46 7.90
CA GLY A 236 0.21 -2.52 8.91
C GLY A 236 -0.80 -2.38 10.05
N GLY A 237 -0.88 -3.37 10.91
CA GLY A 237 -1.95 -3.67 11.82
C GLY A 237 -2.37 -2.56 12.79
N ASN A 238 -1.50 -2.16 13.70
CA ASN A 238 -1.93 -1.36 14.85
C ASN A 238 -1.93 0.15 14.60
N ARG A 239 -2.90 0.83 15.21
CA ARG A 239 -2.88 2.29 15.33
C ARG A 239 -1.66 2.74 16.14
N SER A 240 -0.95 3.74 15.62
CA SER A 240 0.15 4.37 16.33
C SER A 240 -0.06 5.89 16.42
N VAL A 241 0.30 6.46 17.54
CA VAL A 241 0.21 7.91 17.78
C VAL A 241 1.58 8.44 18.16
N PHE A 242 2.04 9.46 17.43
CA PHE A 242 3.30 10.16 17.69
C PHE A 242 3.02 11.59 18.10
N LEU A 243 3.73 12.05 19.11
CA LEU A 243 3.67 13.45 19.57
C LEU A 243 5.01 14.13 19.26
N GLN A 244 4.93 15.34 18.74
CA GLN A 244 6.10 16.15 18.41
C GLN A 244 5.89 17.58 18.91
N ALA A 245 6.93 18.16 19.48
CA ALA A 245 7.00 19.58 19.81
C ALA A 245 8.19 20.21 19.07
N VAL A 246 7.94 21.33 18.38
CA VAL A 246 8.98 22.09 17.68
C VAL A 246 8.92 23.53 18.15
N PHE A 247 10.04 24.05 18.62
CA PHE A 247 10.19 25.44 19.02
C PHE A 247 10.99 26.20 17.97
N ASN A 248 10.45 27.29 17.48
CA ASN A 248 11.09 28.18 16.50
C ASN A 248 11.27 29.59 17.14
N PHE A 249 12.45 30.16 16.92
CA PHE A 249 12.86 31.49 17.47
C PHE A 249 13.54 32.34 16.40
#